data_830f76fc253f25108f85a578dd90605b
#
_entry.id   830f76fc253f25108f85a578dd90605b
#
_cell.length_a   1.000
_cell.length_b   1.000
_cell.length_c   1.000
_cell.angle_alpha   90.00
_cell.angle_beta   90.00
_cell.angle_gamma   90.00
#
_symmetry.space_group_name_H-M   'P 1'
#
loop_
_entity.id
_entity.type
_entity.pdbx_description
1 polymer ?
#
loop_
_entity_poly.entity_id
_entity_poly.type
_entity_poly.pdbx_seq_one_letter_code
_entity_poly.pdbx_strand_id
1 'polypeptide(L)'
;NTAVDWISEKLVDRGIHVLRIGNPTRVNDKMLSFTYERRFESHPDYAELWGIRKAIREIQSNLRKKSHGEKETARNRLSRLRFRATELEVKIDTELFDEARVVACTLVGSANRVLTNRNFTTLFIDEAAQALEAACWIAIGKADRVILAGDHHQLPPTIKCIEAARGGLDHTLMQKITDRKPETVSL
;
A
#
# COMPACT_ATOMS: atom_id res chain seq x y z
N ASN A 1 12.11 -1.04 5.95
CA ASN A 1 11.33 -2.21 5.52
C ASN A 1 11.51 -3.40 6.48
N THR A 2 12.70 -3.58 7.08
CA THR A 2 13.02 -4.72 7.95
C THR A 2 12.03 -4.90 9.10
N ALA A 3 11.64 -3.83 9.79
CA ALA A 3 10.66 -3.90 10.88
C ALA A 3 9.27 -4.36 10.39
N VAL A 4 8.79 -3.78 9.28
CA VAL A 4 7.49 -4.17 8.70
C VAL A 4 7.51 -5.65 8.28
N ASP A 5 8.60 -6.11 7.66
CA ASP A 5 8.73 -7.50 7.21
C ASP A 5 8.80 -8.45 8.42
N TRP A 6 9.54 -8.09 9.48
CA TRP A 6 9.64 -8.87 10.70
C TRP A 6 8.27 -9.02 11.42
N ILE A 7 7.53 -7.93 11.58
CA ILE A 7 6.18 -7.96 12.16
C ILE A 7 5.26 -8.82 11.29
N SER A 8 5.32 -8.64 9.97
CA SER A 8 4.51 -9.40 9.01
C SER A 8 4.79 -10.91 9.10
N GLU A 9 6.06 -11.33 9.20
CA GLU A 9 6.44 -12.72 9.42
C GLU A 9 5.81 -13.29 10.71
N LYS A 10 5.89 -12.55 11.82
CA LYS A 10 5.30 -12.98 13.08
C LYS A 10 3.79 -13.14 13.04
N LEU A 11 3.10 -12.33 12.23
CA LEU A 11 1.67 -12.45 12.00
C LEU A 11 1.35 -13.68 11.14
N VAL A 12 2.10 -13.89 10.05
CA VAL A 12 1.96 -15.05 9.17
C VAL A 12 2.24 -16.36 9.94
N ASP A 13 3.27 -16.41 10.77
CA ASP A 13 3.60 -17.56 11.62
C ASP A 13 2.45 -17.92 12.59
N ARG A 14 1.56 -16.97 12.89
CA ARG A 14 0.34 -17.17 13.69
C ARG A 14 -0.91 -17.46 12.88
N GLY A 15 -0.76 -17.68 11.57
CA GLY A 15 -1.87 -17.99 10.67
C GLY A 15 -2.71 -16.77 10.28
N ILE A 16 -2.20 -15.54 10.48
CA ILE A 16 -2.91 -14.32 10.09
C ILE A 16 -2.60 -14.02 8.61
N HIS A 17 -3.64 -13.79 7.82
CA HIS A 17 -3.51 -13.41 6.42
C HIS A 17 -3.01 -11.97 6.29
N VAL A 18 -1.76 -11.82 5.86
CA VAL A 18 -1.10 -10.52 5.66
C VAL A 18 -1.00 -10.20 4.19
N LEU A 19 -1.35 -8.97 3.81
CA LEU A 19 -1.06 -8.40 2.50
C LEU A 19 0.01 -7.32 2.67
N ARG A 20 1.19 -7.55 2.09
CA ARG A 20 2.35 -6.66 2.19
C ARG A 20 2.36 -5.68 1.02
N ILE A 21 2.17 -4.39 1.29
CA ILE A 21 2.26 -3.33 0.27
C ILE A 21 3.66 -2.72 0.29
N GLY A 22 4.36 -2.78 -0.82
CA GLY A 22 5.70 -2.21 -0.97
C GLY A 22 6.44 -2.79 -2.16
N ASN A 23 7.56 -2.16 -2.54
CA ASN A 23 8.36 -2.64 -3.67
C ASN A 23 8.93 -4.03 -3.38
N PRO A 24 8.61 -5.07 -4.17
CA PRO A 24 9.08 -6.44 -3.96
C PRO A 24 10.62 -6.57 -3.86
N THR A 25 11.38 -5.70 -4.53
CA THR A 25 12.85 -5.71 -4.47
C THR A 25 13.43 -5.28 -3.12
N ARG A 26 12.58 -4.74 -2.21
CA ARG A 26 12.94 -4.25 -0.87
C ARG A 26 12.28 -5.04 0.25
N VAL A 27 11.57 -6.09 -0.10
CA VAL A 27 10.91 -7.02 0.83
C VAL A 27 11.81 -8.24 0.98
N ASN A 28 11.88 -8.80 2.19
CA ASN A 28 12.68 -10.02 2.40
C ASN A 28 12.07 -11.23 1.68
N ASP A 29 12.88 -12.25 1.44
CA ASP A 29 12.48 -13.43 0.65
C ASP A 29 11.26 -14.16 1.23
N LYS A 30 11.15 -14.24 2.56
CA LYS A 30 10.03 -14.91 3.23
C LYS A 30 8.71 -14.18 2.99
N MET A 31 8.74 -12.85 2.95
CA MET A 31 7.54 -12.03 2.75
C MET A 31 7.23 -11.75 1.28
N LEU A 32 8.11 -12.13 0.35
CA LEU A 32 7.95 -11.82 -1.07
C LEU A 32 6.64 -12.38 -1.65
N SER A 33 6.26 -13.60 -1.29
CA SER A 33 5.01 -14.24 -1.73
C SER A 33 3.75 -13.59 -1.17
N PHE A 34 3.88 -12.79 -0.09
CA PHE A 34 2.79 -12.06 0.55
C PHE A 34 2.64 -10.63 0.03
N THR A 35 3.52 -10.21 -0.91
CA THR A 35 3.39 -8.89 -1.53
C THR A 35 2.16 -8.82 -2.42
N TYR A 36 1.54 -7.64 -2.48
CA TYR A 36 0.38 -7.37 -3.35
C TYR A 36 0.67 -7.76 -4.80
N GLU A 37 1.83 -7.35 -5.33
CA GLU A 37 2.23 -7.62 -6.71
C GLU A 37 2.30 -9.11 -6.99
N ARG A 38 2.95 -9.91 -6.12
CA ARG A 38 3.07 -11.36 -6.30
C ARG A 38 1.73 -12.07 -6.15
N ARG A 39 0.92 -11.67 -5.19
CA ARG A 39 -0.42 -12.25 -5.02
C ARG A 39 -1.34 -11.90 -6.18
N PHE A 40 -1.26 -10.67 -6.69
CA PHE A 40 -1.99 -10.25 -7.87
C PHE A 40 -1.62 -11.08 -9.10
N GLU A 41 -0.31 -11.27 -9.35
CA GLU A 41 0.21 -12.08 -10.45
C GLU A 41 -0.11 -13.58 -10.32
N SER A 42 -0.24 -14.08 -9.10
CA SER A 42 -0.56 -15.49 -8.80
C SER A 42 -2.06 -15.79 -8.79
N HIS A 43 -2.89 -14.77 -8.93
CA HIS A 43 -4.34 -14.94 -8.93
C HIS A 43 -4.83 -15.76 -10.13
N PRO A 44 -5.82 -16.67 -9.99
CA PRO A 44 -6.33 -17.50 -11.09
C PRO A 44 -6.75 -16.69 -12.34
N ASP A 45 -7.37 -15.53 -12.13
CA ASP A 45 -7.83 -14.67 -13.22
C ASP A 45 -6.72 -13.82 -13.87
N TYR A 46 -5.50 -13.84 -13.32
CA TYR A 46 -4.40 -13.03 -13.85
C TYR A 46 -3.99 -13.44 -15.27
N ALA A 47 -4.05 -14.73 -15.58
CA ALA A 47 -3.71 -15.22 -16.92
C ALA A 47 -4.65 -14.62 -18.00
N GLU A 48 -5.96 -14.55 -17.72
CA GLU A 48 -6.95 -13.89 -18.60
C GLU A 48 -6.64 -12.40 -18.74
N LEU A 49 -6.43 -11.71 -17.62
CA LEU A 49 -6.08 -10.29 -17.60
C LEU A 49 -4.81 -10.00 -18.40
N TRP A 50 -3.78 -10.82 -18.25
CA TRP A 50 -2.53 -10.67 -18.99
C TRP A 50 -2.73 -10.83 -20.50
N GLY A 51 -3.53 -11.83 -20.91
CA GLY A 51 -3.91 -12.05 -22.31
C GLY A 51 -4.65 -10.86 -22.91
N ILE A 52 -5.62 -10.29 -22.16
CA ILE A 52 -6.36 -9.10 -22.57
C ILE A 52 -5.43 -7.90 -22.71
N ARG A 53 -4.55 -7.66 -21.74
CA ARG A 53 -3.56 -6.56 -21.79
C ARG A 53 -2.63 -6.69 -22.99
N LYS A 54 -2.21 -7.93 -23.34
CA LYS A 54 -1.42 -8.21 -24.53
C LYS A 54 -2.20 -7.87 -25.81
N ALA A 55 -3.45 -8.33 -25.93
CA ALA A 55 -4.31 -8.02 -27.07
C ALA A 55 -4.56 -6.51 -27.24
N ILE A 56 -4.75 -5.77 -26.14
CA ILE A 56 -4.88 -4.31 -26.16
C ILE A 56 -3.62 -3.67 -26.77
N ARG A 57 -2.42 -4.06 -26.34
CA ARG A 57 -1.16 -3.52 -26.86
C ARG A 57 -1.01 -3.81 -28.35
N GLU A 58 -1.32 -5.02 -28.80
CA GLU A 58 -1.25 -5.42 -30.20
C GLU A 58 -2.21 -4.62 -31.10
N ILE A 59 -3.45 -4.42 -30.66
CA ILE A 59 -4.41 -3.60 -31.39
C ILE A 59 -3.93 -2.14 -31.46
N GLN A 60 -3.43 -1.59 -30.36
CA GLN A 60 -2.94 -0.21 -30.30
C GLN A 60 -1.74 0.02 -31.22
N SER A 61 -0.77 -0.90 -31.25
CA SER A 61 0.41 -0.79 -32.13
C SER A 61 0.06 -0.81 -33.62
N ASN A 62 -0.99 -1.56 -33.98
CA ASN A 62 -1.45 -1.70 -35.37
C ASN A 62 -2.51 -0.66 -35.79
N LEU A 63 -3.03 0.13 -34.84
CA LEU A 63 -4.14 1.04 -35.12
C LEU A 63 -3.79 2.11 -36.17
N ARG A 64 -2.53 2.58 -36.20
CA ARG A 64 -2.07 3.61 -37.14
C ARG A 64 -2.08 3.15 -38.59
N LYS A 65 -1.90 1.84 -38.82
CA LYS A 65 -1.79 1.24 -40.18
C LYS A 65 -3.14 0.86 -40.78
N LYS A 66 -4.26 1.01 -40.06
CA LYS A 66 -5.60 0.57 -40.48
C LYS A 66 -6.35 1.63 -41.24
N SER A 67 -7.26 1.20 -42.16
CA SER A 67 -8.22 2.03 -42.86
C SER A 67 -9.26 2.65 -41.89
N HIS A 68 -10.07 3.58 -42.34
CA HIS A 68 -11.04 4.30 -41.50
C HIS A 68 -12.06 3.34 -40.83
N GLY A 69 -12.69 2.46 -41.59
CA GLY A 69 -13.68 1.48 -41.06
C GLY A 69 -13.06 0.45 -40.14
N GLU A 70 -11.84 -0.02 -40.46
CA GLU A 70 -11.10 -0.92 -39.57
C GLU A 70 -10.68 -0.25 -38.25
N LYS A 71 -10.43 1.07 -38.26
CA LYS A 71 -10.14 1.83 -37.03
C LYS A 71 -11.34 1.90 -36.10
N GLU A 72 -12.54 2.05 -36.64
CA GLU A 72 -13.77 2.08 -35.82
C GLU A 72 -14.00 0.72 -35.17
N THR A 73 -13.92 -0.35 -35.92
CA THR A 73 -14.04 -1.73 -35.39
C THR A 73 -12.98 -2.01 -34.33
N ALA A 74 -11.73 -1.58 -34.57
CA ALA A 74 -10.65 -1.74 -33.60
C ALA A 74 -10.88 -0.93 -32.31
N ARG A 75 -11.41 0.29 -32.41
CA ARG A 75 -11.77 1.11 -31.23
C ARG A 75 -12.87 0.45 -30.39
N ASN A 76 -13.90 -0.09 -31.02
CA ASN A 76 -14.98 -0.78 -30.34
C ASN A 76 -14.46 -2.04 -29.64
N ARG A 77 -13.55 -2.80 -30.27
CA ARG A 77 -12.89 -3.94 -29.65
C ARG A 77 -12.01 -3.51 -28.48
N LEU A 78 -11.23 -2.43 -28.61
CA LEU A 78 -10.40 -1.88 -27.52
C LEU A 78 -11.26 -1.45 -26.33
N SER A 79 -12.41 -0.82 -26.56
CA SER A 79 -13.32 -0.42 -25.47
C SER A 79 -13.79 -1.63 -24.66
N ARG A 80 -14.23 -2.70 -25.34
CA ARG A 80 -14.68 -3.94 -24.68
C ARG A 80 -13.55 -4.62 -23.90
N LEU A 81 -12.35 -4.70 -24.48
CA LEU A 81 -11.19 -5.31 -23.83
C LEU A 81 -10.74 -4.51 -22.62
N ARG A 82 -10.74 -3.17 -22.70
CA ARG A 82 -10.43 -2.30 -21.55
C ARG A 82 -11.44 -2.47 -20.43
N PHE A 83 -12.73 -2.50 -20.76
CA PHE A 83 -13.78 -2.74 -19.78
C PHE A 83 -13.55 -4.07 -19.06
N ARG A 84 -13.34 -5.16 -19.81
CA ARG A 84 -13.09 -6.48 -19.22
C ARG A 84 -11.81 -6.53 -18.39
N ALA A 85 -10.74 -5.86 -18.84
CA ALA A 85 -9.51 -5.74 -18.05
C ALA A 85 -9.75 -5.03 -16.71
N THR A 86 -10.52 -3.95 -16.73
CA THR A 86 -10.87 -3.22 -15.49
C THR A 86 -11.73 -4.07 -14.54
N GLU A 87 -12.69 -4.82 -15.07
CA GLU A 87 -13.48 -5.75 -14.24
C GLU A 87 -12.61 -6.79 -13.54
N LEU A 88 -11.67 -7.41 -14.27
CA LEU A 88 -10.74 -8.39 -13.71
C LEU A 88 -9.78 -7.76 -12.70
N GLU A 89 -9.26 -6.59 -12.99
CA GLU A 89 -8.40 -5.83 -12.05
C GLU A 89 -9.12 -5.54 -10.74
N VAL A 90 -10.35 -5.05 -10.82
CA VAL A 90 -11.18 -4.75 -9.63
C VAL A 90 -11.51 -6.03 -8.87
N LYS A 91 -11.86 -7.12 -9.59
CA LYS A 91 -12.16 -8.41 -8.96
C LYS A 91 -10.96 -8.93 -8.18
N ILE A 92 -9.80 -9.04 -8.83
CA ILE A 92 -8.56 -9.53 -8.19
C ILE A 92 -8.20 -8.65 -6.98
N ASP A 93 -8.23 -7.34 -7.16
CA ASP A 93 -7.93 -6.38 -6.10
C ASP A 93 -8.87 -6.54 -4.89
N THR A 94 -10.17 -6.69 -5.14
CA THR A 94 -11.17 -6.90 -4.09
C THR A 94 -10.92 -8.19 -3.34
N GLU A 95 -10.75 -9.32 -4.05
CA GLU A 95 -10.52 -10.62 -3.43
C GLU A 95 -9.24 -10.64 -2.57
N LEU A 96 -8.14 -10.02 -3.04
CA LEU A 96 -6.90 -9.93 -2.25
C LEU A 96 -7.06 -9.16 -0.95
N PHE A 97 -7.84 -8.08 -0.96
CA PHE A 97 -8.06 -7.28 0.24
C PHE A 97 -9.09 -7.91 1.17
N ASP A 98 -10.10 -8.60 0.64
CA ASP A 98 -11.11 -9.31 1.43
C ASP A 98 -10.50 -10.52 2.18
N GLU A 99 -9.53 -11.20 1.58
CA GLU A 99 -8.77 -12.26 2.25
C GLU A 99 -7.82 -11.72 3.32
N ALA A 100 -7.32 -10.51 3.17
CA ALA A 100 -6.33 -9.93 4.07
C ALA A 100 -6.97 -9.50 5.41
N ARG A 101 -6.45 -10.01 6.52
CA ARG A 101 -6.77 -9.53 7.88
C ARG A 101 -5.92 -8.35 8.29
N VAL A 102 -4.71 -8.28 7.76
CA VAL A 102 -3.75 -7.22 8.03
C VAL A 102 -3.11 -6.77 6.71
N VAL A 103 -3.11 -5.46 6.50
CA VAL A 103 -2.34 -4.82 5.43
C VAL A 103 -1.11 -4.17 6.05
N ALA A 104 0.07 -4.59 5.62
CA ALA A 104 1.34 -4.14 6.17
C ALA A 104 2.12 -3.28 5.16
N CYS A 105 2.50 -2.08 5.56
CA CYS A 105 3.30 -1.17 4.72
C CYS A 105 4.14 -0.22 5.59
N THR A 106 5.06 0.52 4.98
CA THR A 106 5.68 1.66 5.63
C THR A 106 4.72 2.85 5.65
N LEU A 107 4.95 3.85 6.50
CA LEU A 107 4.11 5.07 6.54
C LEU A 107 3.99 5.73 5.16
N VAL A 108 5.12 5.94 4.47
CA VAL A 108 5.12 6.47 3.09
C VAL A 108 4.48 5.48 2.10
N GLY A 109 4.64 4.18 2.34
CA GLY A 109 4.00 3.12 1.57
C GLY A 109 2.47 3.16 1.64
N SER A 110 1.89 3.74 2.69
CA SER A 110 0.43 3.93 2.80
C SER A 110 -0.15 4.89 1.77
N ALA A 111 0.69 5.71 1.11
CA ALA A 111 0.30 6.53 -0.04
C ALA A 111 0.17 5.74 -1.35
N ASN A 112 0.46 4.43 -1.36
CA ASN A 112 0.35 3.62 -2.56
C ASN A 112 -1.06 3.67 -3.15
N ARG A 113 -1.14 3.73 -4.49
CA ARG A 113 -2.40 3.82 -5.23
C ARG A 113 -3.39 2.71 -4.89
N VAL A 114 -2.92 1.49 -4.61
CA VAL A 114 -3.78 0.37 -4.25
C VAL A 114 -4.52 0.57 -2.92
N LEU A 115 -4.06 1.51 -2.08
CA LEU A 115 -4.68 1.90 -0.83
C LEU A 115 -5.55 3.17 -0.95
N THR A 116 -5.70 3.71 -2.16
CA THR A 116 -6.57 4.88 -2.39
C THR A 116 -8.03 4.48 -2.16
N ASN A 117 -8.77 5.32 -1.46
CA ASN A 117 -10.19 5.11 -1.11
C ASN A 117 -10.46 3.84 -0.26
N ARG A 118 -9.44 3.29 0.40
CA ARG A 118 -9.62 2.22 1.39
C ARG A 118 -9.60 2.80 2.79
N ASN A 119 -10.50 2.30 3.63
CA ASN A 119 -10.56 2.62 5.04
C ASN A 119 -10.38 1.35 5.88
N PHE A 120 -9.69 1.49 7.02
CA PHE A 120 -9.37 0.41 7.93
C PHE A 120 -9.94 0.71 9.31
N THR A 121 -10.39 -0.30 10.01
CA THR A 121 -10.93 -0.14 11.37
C THR A 121 -9.86 0.31 12.37
N THR A 122 -8.62 -0.16 12.20
CA THR A 122 -7.54 0.17 13.12
C THR A 122 -6.20 0.24 12.39
N LEU A 123 -5.46 1.30 12.65
CA LEU A 123 -4.08 1.50 12.22
C LEU A 123 -3.16 1.32 13.43
N PHE A 124 -2.12 0.53 13.26
CA PHE A 124 -0.99 0.42 14.19
C PHE A 124 0.22 1.09 13.56
N ILE A 125 0.81 2.05 14.24
CA ILE A 125 2.08 2.67 13.84
C ILE A 125 3.12 2.26 14.86
N ASP A 126 4.04 1.40 14.43
CA ASP A 126 5.20 1.00 15.21
C ASP A 126 6.33 2.01 15.05
N GLU A 127 7.19 2.12 16.06
CA GLU A 127 8.25 3.13 16.14
C GLU A 127 7.73 4.57 15.94
N ALA A 128 6.55 4.85 16.49
CA ALA A 128 5.87 6.14 16.31
C ALA A 128 6.66 7.32 16.91
N ALA A 129 7.51 7.05 17.90
CA ALA A 129 8.41 8.04 18.49
C ALA A 129 9.54 8.51 17.54
N GLN A 130 9.82 7.73 16.49
CA GLN A 130 10.81 8.05 15.47
C GLN A 130 10.18 8.47 14.12
N ALA A 131 8.85 8.51 14.06
CA ALA A 131 8.12 8.82 12.84
C ALA A 131 7.86 10.33 12.71
N LEU A 132 8.16 10.90 11.54
CA LEU A 132 7.75 12.27 11.22
C LEU A 132 6.23 12.40 11.26
N GLU A 133 5.72 13.43 11.89
CA GLU A 133 4.29 13.68 12.03
C GLU A 133 3.57 13.67 10.66
N ALA A 134 4.13 14.36 9.66
CA ALA A 134 3.56 14.40 8.31
C ALA A 134 3.40 13.01 7.68
N ALA A 135 4.35 12.10 7.93
CA ALA A 135 4.26 10.72 7.44
C ALA A 135 3.16 9.92 8.16
N CYS A 136 2.94 10.17 9.46
CA CYS A 136 1.86 9.56 10.21
C CYS A 136 0.49 9.95 9.64
N TRP A 137 0.29 11.22 9.28
CA TRP A 137 -0.98 11.71 8.76
C TRP A 137 -1.39 11.06 7.43
N ILE A 138 -0.43 10.63 6.60
CA ILE A 138 -0.72 9.87 5.37
C ILE A 138 -1.49 8.58 5.69
N ALA A 139 -1.07 7.86 6.73
CA ALA A 139 -1.68 6.62 7.15
C ALA A 139 -2.96 6.85 7.99
N ILE A 140 -2.95 7.83 8.89
CA ILE A 140 -4.05 8.14 9.81
C ILE A 140 -5.34 8.45 9.05
N GLY A 141 -5.26 9.19 7.96
CA GLY A 141 -6.43 9.50 7.11
C GLY A 141 -7.11 8.28 6.46
N LYS A 142 -6.62 7.07 6.74
CA LYS A 142 -7.15 5.81 6.19
C LYS A 142 -7.73 4.88 7.25
N ALA A 143 -7.87 5.32 8.50
CA ALA A 143 -8.33 4.47 9.58
C ALA A 143 -9.24 5.21 10.57
N ASP A 144 -10.16 4.46 11.16
CA ASP A 144 -11.11 4.99 12.15
C ASP A 144 -10.48 5.10 13.54
N ARG A 145 -9.52 4.24 13.84
CA ARG A 145 -8.79 4.20 15.11
C ARG A 145 -7.29 4.06 14.87
N VAL A 146 -6.49 4.76 15.67
CA VAL A 146 -5.03 4.74 15.59
C VAL A 146 -4.45 4.31 16.92
N ILE A 147 -3.47 3.42 16.86
CA ILE A 147 -2.64 2.98 17.98
C ILE A 147 -1.19 3.30 17.61
N LEU A 148 -0.57 4.14 18.43
CA LEU A 148 0.85 4.50 18.30
C LEU A 148 1.64 3.65 19.29
N ALA A 149 2.60 2.88 18.77
CA ALA A 149 3.55 2.10 19.56
C ALA A 149 4.95 2.70 19.43
N GLY A 150 5.67 2.80 20.53
CA GLY A 150 7.00 3.36 20.56
C GLY A 150 7.34 3.92 21.93
N ASP A 151 8.58 4.29 22.11
CA ASP A 151 9.10 4.91 23.34
C ASP A 151 9.56 6.34 23.05
N HIS A 152 8.83 7.32 23.53
CA HIS A 152 9.11 8.74 23.31
C HIS A 152 10.31 9.26 24.09
N HIS A 153 10.90 8.45 24.99
CA HIS A 153 12.17 8.74 25.66
C HIS A 153 13.39 8.27 24.87
N GLN A 154 13.18 7.53 23.74
CA GLN A 154 14.26 7.19 22.82
C GLN A 154 14.58 8.36 21.87
N LEU A 155 15.56 8.13 20.99
CA LEU A 155 16.03 9.15 20.05
C LEU A 155 14.89 9.65 19.13
N PRO A 156 14.78 10.96 18.93
CA PRO A 156 13.80 11.54 18.01
C PRO A 156 14.13 11.18 16.54
N PRO A 157 13.24 11.51 15.59
CA PRO A 157 13.49 11.35 14.16
C PRO A 157 14.81 12.00 13.73
N THR A 158 15.56 11.35 12.86
CA THR A 158 16.77 11.93 12.28
C THR A 158 16.42 13.03 11.28
N ILE A 159 16.67 14.29 11.64
CA ILE A 159 16.46 15.46 10.79
C ILE A 159 17.80 15.95 10.26
N LYS A 160 17.97 16.01 8.94
CA LYS A 160 19.23 16.46 8.31
C LYS A 160 19.39 17.98 8.33
N CYS A 161 18.29 18.73 8.33
CA CYS A 161 18.31 20.20 8.34
C CYS A 161 18.10 20.70 9.77
N ILE A 162 19.10 21.35 10.33
CA ILE A 162 19.08 21.85 11.71
C ILE A 162 18.01 22.92 11.90
N GLU A 163 17.80 23.80 10.92
CA GLU A 163 16.77 24.83 10.97
C GLU A 163 15.36 24.20 11.01
N ALA A 164 15.13 23.12 10.27
CA ALA A 164 13.88 22.40 10.27
C ALA A 164 13.62 21.70 11.62
N ALA A 165 14.65 21.11 12.24
CA ALA A 165 14.55 20.55 13.57
C ALA A 165 14.21 21.63 14.60
N ARG A 166 14.92 22.77 14.59
CA ARG A 166 14.61 23.92 15.46
C ARG A 166 13.21 24.49 15.21
N GLY A 167 12.67 24.35 14.01
CA GLY A 167 11.31 24.70 13.65
C GLY A 167 10.25 23.68 14.13
N GLY A 168 10.67 22.61 14.82
CA GLY A 168 9.78 21.61 15.43
C GLY A 168 9.48 20.40 14.54
N LEU A 169 10.24 20.16 13.45
CA LEU A 169 10.06 18.99 12.60
C LEU A 169 10.42 17.68 13.33
N ASP A 170 11.24 17.74 14.37
CA ASP A 170 11.65 16.63 15.23
C ASP A 170 10.60 16.27 16.31
N HIS A 171 9.59 17.14 16.54
CA HIS A 171 8.51 16.84 17.46
C HIS A 171 7.52 15.85 16.81
N THR A 172 7.51 14.62 17.31
CA THR A 172 6.66 13.57 16.77
C THR A 172 5.18 13.73 17.18
N LEU A 173 4.28 13.13 16.39
CA LEU A 173 2.86 13.08 16.75
C LEU A 173 2.65 12.37 18.09
N MET A 174 3.38 11.28 18.33
CA MET A 174 3.31 10.53 19.59
C MET A 174 3.65 11.42 20.79
N GLN A 175 4.77 12.18 20.74
CA GLN A 175 5.15 13.09 21.78
C GLN A 175 4.08 14.16 22.01
N LYS A 176 3.56 14.80 20.96
CA LYS A 176 2.51 15.82 21.04
C LYS A 176 1.23 15.31 21.71
N ILE A 177 0.86 14.04 21.45
CA ILE A 177 -0.30 13.41 22.08
C ILE A 177 -0.02 13.11 23.54
N THR A 178 1.14 12.52 23.86
CA THR A 178 1.53 12.21 25.24
C THR A 178 1.57 13.46 26.13
N ASP A 179 2.11 14.57 25.61
CA ASP A 179 2.18 15.83 26.35
C ASP A 179 0.79 16.46 26.59
N ARG A 180 -0.14 16.30 25.66
CA ARG A 180 -1.47 16.90 25.73
C ARG A 180 -2.51 16.03 26.44
N LYS A 181 -2.35 14.71 26.38
CA LYS A 181 -3.31 13.72 26.88
C LYS A 181 -2.56 12.53 27.49
N PRO A 182 -1.87 12.72 28.61
CA PRO A 182 -1.09 11.66 29.26
C PRO A 182 -1.96 10.46 29.66
N GLU A 183 -3.27 10.66 29.86
CA GLU A 183 -4.22 9.60 30.17
C GLU A 183 -4.46 8.60 29.03
N THR A 184 -4.02 8.91 27.82
CA THR A 184 -4.11 7.97 26.67
C THR A 184 -2.90 7.05 26.54
N VAL A 185 -1.89 7.23 27.39
CA VAL A 185 -0.67 6.41 27.40
C VAL A 185 -0.89 5.16 28.21
N SER A 186 -0.63 4.01 27.61
CA SER A 186 -0.52 2.72 28.31
C SER A 186 0.94 2.30 28.33
N LEU A 187 1.46 1.99 29.51
CA LEU A 187 2.78 1.43 29.74
C LEU A 187 2.74 -0.09 29.64
#